data_5bb3c2ecbc32081e796ab64fa84e495e
#
_entry.id   5bb3c2ecbc32081e796ab64fa84e495e
#
_cell.length_a   1.000
_cell.length_b   1.000
_cell.length_c   1.000
_cell.angle_alpha   90.00
_cell.angle_beta   90.00
_cell.angle_gamma   90.00
#
_symmetry.space_group_name_H-M   'P 1'
#
loop_
_entity.id
_entity.type
_entity.pdbx_description
1 polymer ?
#
loop_
_entity_poly.entity_id
_entity_poly.type
_entity_poly.pdbx_seq_one_letter_code
_entity_poly.pdbx_strand_id
1 'polypeptide(L)'
;MAEWLTIPESINISGQEFALLTVLQTIIILIVGFIIARIVKSLISKHSKGNLPSDYSRKLILLVYYGIIAITVISAVAQSGIDLAGLFLAGGMAGIIIGFATQSLFSNLIAGIFLYIDKPLKVGDPVMITGKLPDIAGVVVSIGVITSRFRIFDGTYVTLPNTDVFSSEIHNYSVTVARRIQITIGIGYNEDIDKAIEVIRNSLLDTPLVLVEPVPNIYVANIGEYAIDINIWCWVPSSVLFGMQMELINQIKKQLNDNDIEIPLPQRILQIINRTDAT
;
A
#
# COMPACT_ATOMS: atom_id res chain seq x y z
N MET A 1 -36.76 -44.38 -55.97
CA MET A 1 -36.10 -45.11 -54.88
C MET A 1 -35.13 -44.16 -54.13
N ALA A 2 -35.67 -43.20 -53.39
CA ALA A 2 -34.86 -42.34 -52.46
C ALA A 2 -35.77 -41.53 -51.49
N GLU A 3 -36.79 -42.17 -50.90
CA GLU A 3 -37.73 -41.49 -49.98
C GLU A 3 -37.39 -41.77 -48.49
N TRP A 4 -36.26 -42.35 -48.17
CA TRP A 4 -35.92 -42.81 -46.78
C TRP A 4 -34.96 -41.89 -46.01
N LEU A 5 -34.69 -40.71 -46.54
CA LEU A 5 -33.76 -39.77 -45.90
C LEU A 5 -34.33 -38.34 -45.72
N THR A 6 -35.64 -38.22 -45.47
CA THR A 6 -36.15 -36.95 -44.96
C THR A 6 -35.96 -36.93 -43.45
N ILE A 7 -34.88 -36.26 -43.01
CA ILE A 7 -34.70 -35.89 -41.62
C ILE A 7 -35.87 -35.00 -41.24
N PRO A 8 -36.70 -35.32 -40.24
CA PRO A 8 -37.82 -34.48 -39.86
C PRO A 8 -37.29 -33.10 -39.45
N GLU A 9 -37.83 -32.04 -40.05
CA GLU A 9 -37.45 -30.65 -39.76
C GLU A 9 -37.86 -30.21 -38.34
N SER A 10 -38.76 -30.91 -37.67
CA SER A 10 -39.22 -30.65 -36.31
C SER A 10 -39.50 -31.94 -35.52
N ILE A 11 -39.27 -31.90 -34.23
CA ILE A 11 -39.62 -32.96 -33.27
C ILE A 11 -40.71 -32.41 -32.36
N ASN A 12 -41.83 -33.14 -32.26
CA ASN A 12 -42.92 -32.78 -31.34
C ASN A 12 -42.69 -33.41 -29.99
N ILE A 13 -42.47 -32.56 -28.95
CA ILE A 13 -42.36 -33.00 -27.56
C ILE A 13 -43.45 -32.32 -26.73
N SER A 14 -44.39 -33.09 -26.20
CA SER A 14 -45.49 -32.58 -25.38
C SER A 14 -46.35 -31.50 -26.00
N GLY A 15 -46.56 -31.55 -27.34
CA GLY A 15 -47.43 -30.60 -28.06
C GLY A 15 -46.74 -29.32 -28.54
N GLN A 16 -45.45 -29.21 -28.39
CA GLN A 16 -44.64 -28.13 -28.98
C GLN A 16 -43.69 -28.69 -30.06
N GLU A 17 -43.71 -28.06 -31.25
CA GLU A 17 -42.77 -28.39 -32.32
C GLU A 17 -41.46 -27.66 -32.15
N PHE A 18 -40.40 -28.40 -31.89
CA PHE A 18 -39.04 -27.85 -31.84
C PHE A 18 -38.32 -28.13 -33.15
N ALA A 19 -37.72 -27.11 -33.74
CA ALA A 19 -36.86 -27.32 -34.89
C ALA A 19 -35.71 -28.24 -34.50
N LEU A 20 -35.40 -29.24 -35.31
CA LEU A 20 -34.31 -30.20 -35.06
C LEU A 20 -32.98 -29.48 -34.74
N LEU A 21 -32.75 -28.35 -35.41
CA LEU A 21 -31.60 -27.49 -35.20
C LEU A 21 -31.49 -26.94 -33.75
N THR A 22 -32.62 -26.52 -33.18
CA THR A 22 -32.69 -25.98 -31.80
C THR A 22 -32.36 -27.07 -30.74
N VAL A 23 -32.89 -28.28 -30.95
CA VAL A 23 -32.58 -29.42 -30.10
C VAL A 23 -31.09 -29.78 -30.16
N LEU A 24 -30.53 -29.78 -31.36
CA LEU A 24 -29.10 -30.09 -31.56
C LEU A 24 -28.20 -29.01 -30.91
N GLN A 25 -28.55 -27.73 -31.05
CA GLN A 25 -27.85 -26.63 -30.39
C GLN A 25 -27.93 -26.73 -28.87
N THR A 26 -29.08 -27.05 -28.29
CA THR A 26 -29.27 -27.25 -26.87
C THR A 26 -28.38 -28.38 -26.31
N ILE A 27 -28.32 -29.50 -27.03
CA ILE A 27 -27.46 -30.62 -26.67
C ILE A 27 -25.97 -30.22 -26.72
N ILE A 28 -25.54 -29.48 -27.73
CA ILE A 28 -24.17 -28.98 -27.85
C ILE A 28 -23.83 -28.07 -26.67
N ILE A 29 -24.71 -27.12 -26.32
CA ILE A 29 -24.51 -26.21 -25.15
C ILE A 29 -24.33 -27.02 -23.87
N LEU A 30 -25.16 -28.03 -23.61
CA LEU A 30 -25.05 -28.87 -22.43
C LEU A 30 -23.74 -29.65 -22.39
N ILE A 31 -23.33 -30.25 -23.50
CA ILE A 31 -22.09 -31.01 -23.62
C ILE A 31 -20.87 -30.08 -23.37
N VAL A 32 -20.82 -28.95 -24.08
CA VAL A 32 -19.74 -27.99 -23.99
C VAL A 32 -19.66 -27.41 -22.57
N GLY A 33 -20.78 -27.01 -21.99
CA GLY A 33 -20.83 -26.49 -20.62
C GLY A 33 -20.37 -27.52 -19.57
N PHE A 34 -20.77 -28.79 -19.73
CA PHE A 34 -20.33 -29.86 -18.84
C PHE A 34 -18.80 -30.12 -18.97
N ILE A 35 -18.27 -30.10 -20.18
CA ILE A 35 -16.83 -30.22 -20.43
C ILE A 35 -16.07 -29.07 -19.78
N ILE A 36 -16.52 -27.83 -19.98
CA ILE A 36 -15.93 -26.64 -19.36
C ILE A 36 -15.97 -26.76 -17.82
N ALA A 37 -17.12 -27.13 -17.24
CA ALA A 37 -17.25 -27.33 -15.79
C ALA A 37 -16.25 -28.36 -15.24
N ARG A 38 -16.03 -29.47 -15.97
CA ARG A 38 -15.06 -30.50 -15.61
C ARG A 38 -13.60 -30.02 -15.72
N ILE A 39 -13.28 -29.31 -16.80
CA ILE A 39 -11.94 -28.77 -17.02
C ILE A 39 -11.60 -27.77 -15.91
N VAL A 40 -12.49 -26.81 -15.63
CA VAL A 40 -12.29 -25.80 -14.59
C VAL A 40 -12.14 -26.46 -13.21
N LYS A 41 -13.03 -27.43 -12.88
CA LYS A 41 -12.90 -28.23 -11.65
C LYS A 41 -11.54 -28.91 -11.54
N SER A 42 -11.05 -29.53 -12.61
CA SER A 42 -9.75 -30.23 -12.63
C SER A 42 -8.59 -29.25 -12.47
N LEU A 43 -8.63 -28.09 -13.13
CA LEU A 43 -7.60 -27.07 -13.04
C LEU A 43 -7.49 -26.51 -11.62
N ILE A 44 -8.63 -26.13 -11.02
CA ILE A 44 -8.66 -25.62 -9.64
C ILE A 44 -8.19 -26.69 -8.66
N SER A 45 -8.64 -27.95 -8.82
CA SER A 45 -8.25 -29.03 -7.92
C SER A 45 -6.75 -29.34 -7.99
N LYS A 46 -6.13 -29.18 -9.15
CA LYS A 46 -4.70 -29.43 -9.37
C LYS A 46 -3.84 -28.31 -8.74
N HIS A 47 -4.29 -27.07 -8.85
CA HIS A 47 -3.57 -25.88 -8.33
C HIS A 47 -3.77 -25.67 -6.83
N SER A 48 -4.90 -26.12 -6.27
CA SER A 48 -5.23 -25.97 -4.85
C SER A 48 -4.55 -27.00 -3.93
N LYS A 49 -3.91 -28.05 -4.49
CA LYS A 49 -3.20 -29.05 -3.71
C LYS A 49 -1.91 -28.46 -3.13
N GLY A 50 -1.95 -28.09 -1.86
CA GLY A 50 -0.80 -27.63 -1.07
C GLY A 50 -0.91 -26.20 -0.51
N ASN A 51 -1.76 -25.35 -1.05
CA ASN A 51 -1.81 -23.93 -0.67
C ASN A 51 -3.03 -23.53 0.20
N LEU A 52 -4.06 -24.37 0.26
CA LEU A 52 -5.28 -24.08 1.01
C LEU A 52 -5.69 -25.29 1.87
N PRO A 53 -6.31 -25.07 3.05
CA PRO A 53 -6.95 -26.15 3.82
C PRO A 53 -7.93 -26.92 2.95
N SER A 54 -7.90 -28.24 3.02
CA SER A 54 -8.65 -29.15 2.14
C SER A 54 -10.17 -28.87 2.08
N ASP A 55 -10.76 -28.40 3.17
CA ASP A 55 -12.20 -28.13 3.25
C ASP A 55 -12.60 -26.86 2.48
N TYR A 56 -11.78 -25.80 2.51
CA TYR A 56 -12.06 -24.56 1.77
C TYR A 56 -11.90 -24.75 0.27
N SER A 57 -10.85 -25.44 -0.15
CA SER A 57 -10.63 -25.73 -1.56
C SER A 57 -11.74 -26.58 -2.15
N ARG A 58 -12.24 -27.58 -1.40
CA ARG A 58 -13.35 -28.42 -1.82
C ARG A 58 -14.66 -27.63 -2.01
N LYS A 59 -14.99 -26.76 -1.04
CA LYS A 59 -16.21 -25.91 -1.13
C LYS A 59 -16.15 -24.94 -2.30
N LEU A 60 -14.99 -24.30 -2.52
CA LEU A 60 -14.78 -23.38 -3.64
C LEU A 60 -14.93 -24.10 -4.99
N ILE A 61 -14.33 -25.27 -5.13
CA ILE A 61 -14.41 -26.10 -6.35
C ILE A 61 -15.87 -26.46 -6.65
N LEU A 62 -16.64 -26.86 -5.62
CA LEU A 62 -18.06 -27.20 -5.77
C LEU A 62 -18.89 -25.98 -6.17
N LEU A 63 -18.66 -24.83 -5.56
CA LEU A 63 -19.35 -23.57 -5.88
C LEU A 63 -19.14 -23.19 -7.36
N VAL A 64 -17.89 -23.19 -7.82
CA VAL A 64 -17.55 -22.86 -9.22
C VAL A 64 -18.15 -23.89 -10.19
N TYR A 65 -18.03 -25.19 -9.87
CA TYR A 65 -18.58 -26.26 -10.70
C TYR A 65 -20.07 -26.14 -10.87
N TYR A 66 -20.83 -26.00 -9.78
CA TYR A 66 -22.28 -25.87 -9.84
C TYR A 66 -22.73 -24.53 -10.43
N GLY A 67 -21.96 -23.47 -10.23
CA GLY A 67 -22.19 -22.18 -10.88
C GLY A 67 -22.12 -22.27 -12.41
N ILE A 68 -21.10 -22.94 -12.96
CA ILE A 68 -20.97 -23.18 -14.40
C ILE A 68 -22.15 -24.06 -14.91
N ILE A 69 -22.50 -25.13 -14.18
CA ILE A 69 -23.63 -25.99 -14.55
C ILE A 69 -24.94 -25.20 -14.56
N ALA A 70 -25.19 -24.35 -13.54
CA ALA A 70 -26.40 -23.53 -13.50
C ALA A 70 -26.50 -22.58 -14.69
N ILE A 71 -25.41 -21.88 -15.04
CA ILE A 71 -25.35 -21.01 -16.22
C ILE A 71 -25.61 -21.82 -17.50
N THR A 72 -25.00 -23.00 -17.62
CA THR A 72 -25.17 -23.88 -18.79
C THR A 72 -26.63 -24.32 -18.96
N VAL A 73 -27.28 -24.72 -17.84
CA VAL A 73 -28.69 -25.14 -17.87
C VAL A 73 -29.60 -23.96 -18.24
N ILE A 74 -29.40 -22.79 -17.65
CA ILE A 74 -30.15 -21.57 -17.97
C ILE A 74 -30.01 -21.23 -19.48
N SER A 75 -28.77 -21.30 -20.02
CA SER A 75 -28.51 -21.05 -21.44
C SER A 75 -29.18 -22.06 -22.34
N ALA A 76 -29.21 -23.33 -21.94
CA ALA A 76 -29.89 -24.40 -22.68
C ALA A 76 -31.42 -24.20 -22.70
N VAL A 77 -32.00 -23.80 -21.54
CA VAL A 77 -33.45 -23.51 -21.43
C VAL A 77 -33.83 -22.27 -22.24
N ALA A 78 -32.96 -21.24 -22.28
CA ALA A 78 -33.19 -20.05 -23.11
C ALA A 78 -33.33 -20.37 -24.59
N GLN A 79 -32.59 -21.37 -25.11
CA GLN A 79 -32.71 -21.84 -26.49
C GLN A 79 -34.04 -22.49 -26.81
N SER A 80 -34.76 -23.01 -25.84
CA SER A 80 -36.06 -23.65 -25.99
C SER A 80 -37.23 -22.67 -26.19
N GLY A 81 -36.94 -21.35 -26.25
CA GLY A 81 -37.96 -20.31 -26.40
C GLY A 81 -38.76 -20.01 -25.14
N ILE A 82 -38.36 -20.55 -24.01
CA ILE A 82 -38.96 -20.26 -22.69
C ILE A 82 -38.57 -18.83 -22.30
N ASP A 83 -39.55 -18.03 -21.92
CA ASP A 83 -39.29 -16.68 -21.40
C ASP A 83 -38.58 -16.74 -20.03
N LEU A 84 -37.33 -16.34 -20.05
CA LEU A 84 -36.49 -16.26 -18.85
C LEU A 84 -36.29 -14.81 -18.33
N ALA A 85 -37.06 -13.84 -18.85
CA ALA A 85 -36.92 -12.42 -18.50
C ALA A 85 -36.99 -12.21 -16.99
N GLY A 86 -37.90 -12.83 -16.28
CA GLY A 86 -38.01 -12.78 -14.82
C GLY A 86 -36.80 -13.36 -14.12
N LEU A 87 -36.22 -14.46 -14.60
CA LEU A 87 -35.02 -15.08 -14.04
C LEU A 87 -33.78 -14.19 -14.25
N PHE A 88 -33.63 -13.57 -15.45
CA PHE A 88 -32.54 -12.65 -15.71
C PHE A 88 -32.66 -11.37 -14.88
N LEU A 89 -33.88 -10.84 -14.69
CA LEU A 89 -34.10 -9.69 -13.81
C LEU A 89 -33.71 -10.01 -12.36
N ALA A 90 -34.19 -11.12 -11.82
CA ALA A 90 -33.86 -11.55 -10.46
C ALA A 90 -32.36 -11.87 -10.29
N GLY A 91 -31.75 -12.55 -11.27
CA GLY A 91 -30.31 -12.84 -11.30
C GLY A 91 -29.47 -11.58 -11.41
N GLY A 92 -29.90 -10.59 -12.21
CA GLY A 92 -29.25 -9.29 -12.33
C GLY A 92 -29.27 -8.52 -11.02
N MET A 93 -30.42 -8.45 -10.35
CA MET A 93 -30.52 -7.82 -9.01
C MET A 93 -29.63 -8.52 -7.99
N ALA A 94 -29.64 -9.87 -7.94
CA ALA A 94 -28.75 -10.63 -7.06
C ALA A 94 -27.27 -10.37 -7.38
N GLY A 95 -26.92 -10.28 -8.67
CA GLY A 95 -25.56 -9.93 -9.11
C GLY A 95 -25.09 -8.56 -8.64
N ILE A 96 -25.96 -7.55 -8.70
CA ILE A 96 -25.66 -6.20 -8.20
C ILE A 96 -25.39 -6.24 -6.69
N ILE A 97 -26.25 -6.93 -5.93
CA ILE A 97 -26.08 -7.04 -4.46
C ILE A 97 -24.76 -7.73 -4.11
N ILE A 98 -24.46 -8.85 -4.77
CA ILE A 98 -23.19 -9.59 -4.57
C ILE A 98 -21.99 -8.71 -5.00
N GLY A 99 -22.11 -7.97 -6.10
CA GLY A 99 -21.11 -7.04 -6.59
C GLY A 99 -20.76 -5.97 -5.54
N PHE A 100 -21.76 -5.31 -4.95
CA PHE A 100 -21.55 -4.36 -3.86
C PHE A 100 -20.95 -5.02 -2.61
N ALA A 101 -21.43 -6.20 -2.23
CA ALA A 101 -20.91 -6.93 -1.08
C ALA A 101 -19.43 -7.34 -1.23
N THR A 102 -18.96 -7.54 -2.47
CA THR A 102 -17.59 -7.98 -2.76
C THR A 102 -16.69 -6.86 -3.28
N GLN A 103 -17.21 -5.64 -3.47
CA GLN A 103 -16.48 -4.49 -4.04
C GLN A 103 -15.14 -4.22 -3.36
N SER A 104 -15.11 -4.23 -2.02
CA SER A 104 -13.89 -3.99 -1.25
C SER A 104 -12.81 -5.06 -1.51
N LEU A 105 -13.20 -6.32 -1.65
CA LEU A 105 -12.26 -7.41 -1.96
C LEU A 105 -11.61 -7.21 -3.33
N PHE A 106 -12.43 -6.87 -4.35
CA PHE A 106 -11.91 -6.59 -5.69
C PHE A 106 -11.01 -5.36 -5.73
N SER A 107 -11.39 -4.28 -5.04
CA SER A 107 -10.55 -3.07 -4.97
C SER A 107 -9.19 -3.38 -4.37
N ASN A 108 -9.14 -4.14 -3.27
CA ASN A 108 -7.88 -4.56 -2.66
C ASN A 108 -7.03 -5.47 -3.55
N LEU A 109 -7.67 -6.39 -4.28
CA LEU A 109 -7.00 -7.25 -5.26
C LEU A 109 -6.33 -6.41 -6.36
N ILE A 110 -7.08 -5.47 -6.95
CA ILE A 110 -6.57 -4.58 -8.00
C ILE A 110 -5.45 -3.70 -7.47
N ALA A 111 -5.60 -3.10 -6.27
CA ALA A 111 -4.55 -2.32 -5.63
C ALA A 111 -3.27 -3.15 -5.39
N GLY A 112 -3.42 -4.41 -4.95
CA GLY A 112 -2.29 -5.34 -4.78
C GLY A 112 -1.55 -5.63 -6.08
N ILE A 113 -2.28 -5.79 -7.20
CA ILE A 113 -1.69 -5.96 -8.52
C ILE A 113 -0.90 -4.72 -8.94
N PHE A 114 -1.44 -3.51 -8.74
CA PHE A 114 -0.73 -2.25 -9.03
C PHE A 114 0.52 -2.08 -8.16
N LEU A 115 0.44 -2.34 -6.86
CA LEU A 115 1.61 -2.31 -5.97
C LEU A 115 2.71 -3.27 -6.45
N TYR A 116 2.33 -4.42 -7.01
CA TYR A 116 3.28 -5.40 -7.55
C TYR A 116 3.88 -4.98 -8.89
N ILE A 117 3.11 -4.32 -9.77
CA ILE A 117 3.55 -3.87 -11.11
C ILE A 117 4.40 -2.61 -10.99
N ASP A 118 3.88 -1.54 -10.38
CA ASP A 118 4.52 -0.22 -10.29
C ASP A 118 5.66 -0.18 -9.27
N LYS A 119 5.61 -1.07 -8.27
CA LYS A 119 6.62 -1.22 -7.21
C LYS A 119 7.01 0.10 -6.53
N PRO A 120 6.07 0.92 -6.08
CA PRO A 120 6.40 2.14 -5.34
C PRO A 120 7.14 1.81 -4.03
N LEU A 121 6.97 0.60 -3.51
CA LEU A 121 7.67 0.02 -2.38
C LEU A 121 7.98 -1.46 -2.66
N LYS A 122 9.06 -1.97 -2.07
CA LYS A 122 9.51 -3.35 -2.19
C LYS A 122 9.66 -3.96 -0.80
N VAL A 123 9.61 -5.30 -0.73
CA VAL A 123 9.90 -6.03 0.51
C VAL A 123 11.32 -5.70 0.96
N GLY A 124 11.47 -5.28 2.22
CA GLY A 124 12.72 -4.81 2.81
C GLY A 124 12.89 -3.30 2.81
N ASP A 125 12.09 -2.53 2.06
CA ASP A 125 12.21 -1.07 2.05
C ASP A 125 11.74 -0.47 3.39
N PRO A 126 12.53 0.43 4.00
CA PRO A 126 12.04 1.34 5.02
C PRO A 126 11.16 2.39 4.37
N VAL A 127 9.92 2.50 4.84
CA VAL A 127 8.91 3.41 4.30
C VAL A 127 8.18 4.14 5.42
N MET A 128 7.68 5.34 5.10
CA MET A 128 6.65 6.00 5.90
C MET A 128 5.41 6.18 5.03
N ILE A 129 4.28 5.72 5.54
CA ILE A 129 2.97 5.81 4.90
C ILE A 129 2.15 6.81 5.68
N THR A 130 1.73 7.89 5.01
CA THR A 130 0.95 8.98 5.61
C THR A 130 -0.37 9.15 4.87
N GLY A 131 -1.42 9.58 5.55
CA GLY A 131 -2.71 9.85 4.91
C GLY A 131 -3.92 9.57 5.79
N LYS A 132 -4.75 8.60 5.40
CA LYS A 132 -6.03 8.30 6.09
C LYS A 132 -5.86 7.63 7.46
N LEU A 133 -4.72 7.04 7.72
CA LEU A 133 -4.38 6.32 8.96
C LEU A 133 -3.33 7.11 9.75
N PRO A 134 -3.11 6.80 11.03
CA PRO A 134 -1.92 7.29 11.73
C PRO A 134 -0.68 6.95 10.91
N ASP A 135 0.30 7.85 10.90
CA ASP A 135 1.55 7.66 10.18
C ASP A 135 2.23 6.34 10.59
N ILE A 136 2.53 5.53 9.59
CA ILE A 136 3.16 4.23 9.79
C ILE A 136 4.57 4.30 9.25
N ALA A 137 5.55 4.30 10.15
CA ALA A 137 6.97 4.26 9.81
C ALA A 137 7.54 2.88 10.13
N GLY A 138 8.05 2.17 9.13
CA GLY A 138 8.55 0.81 9.31
C GLY A 138 9.14 0.21 8.04
N VAL A 139 9.34 -1.10 8.07
CA VAL A 139 9.90 -1.87 6.96
C VAL A 139 8.82 -2.75 6.34
N VAL A 140 8.75 -2.78 5.02
CA VAL A 140 7.84 -3.66 4.27
C VAL A 140 8.24 -5.13 4.48
N VAL A 141 7.34 -5.93 5.03
CA VAL A 141 7.58 -7.36 5.27
C VAL A 141 7.06 -8.21 4.12
N SER A 142 5.85 -7.92 3.67
CA SER A 142 5.23 -8.63 2.54
C SER A 142 4.14 -7.80 1.90
N ILE A 143 3.99 -7.98 0.58
CA ILE A 143 2.88 -7.45 -0.21
C ILE A 143 2.09 -8.66 -0.66
N GLY A 144 0.89 -8.82 -0.08
CA GLY A 144 0.00 -9.91 -0.40
C GLY A 144 -1.05 -9.53 -1.45
N VAL A 145 -1.95 -10.46 -1.74
CA VAL A 145 -3.00 -10.27 -2.76
C VAL A 145 -4.01 -9.19 -2.36
N ILE A 146 -4.38 -9.13 -1.08
CA ILE A 146 -5.41 -8.22 -0.55
C ILE A 146 -4.81 -7.26 0.47
N THR A 147 -3.77 -7.68 1.20
CA THR A 147 -3.18 -6.91 2.29
C THR A 147 -1.67 -6.87 2.18
N SER A 148 -1.08 -5.77 2.65
CA SER A 148 0.37 -5.61 2.83
C SER A 148 0.71 -5.55 4.31
N ARG A 149 1.87 -6.13 4.69
CA ARG A 149 2.33 -6.21 6.08
C ARG A 149 3.61 -5.41 6.25
N PHE A 150 3.64 -4.63 7.32
CA PHE A 150 4.76 -3.78 7.70
C PHE A 150 5.22 -4.13 9.12
N ARG A 151 6.53 -4.05 9.36
CA ARG A 151 7.10 -4.10 10.71
C ARG A 151 7.50 -2.70 11.10
N ILE A 152 6.82 -2.12 12.09
CA ILE A 152 7.11 -0.79 12.62
C ILE A 152 8.45 -0.82 13.37
N PHE A 153 9.08 0.32 13.53
CA PHE A 153 10.40 0.41 14.18
C PHE A 153 10.37 0.06 15.68
N ASP A 154 9.19 0.02 16.31
CA ASP A 154 9.01 -0.50 17.68
C ASP A 154 8.98 -2.04 17.75
N GLY A 155 9.02 -2.73 16.58
CA GLY A 155 9.01 -4.18 16.47
C GLY A 155 7.62 -4.78 16.23
N THR A 156 6.54 -4.00 16.28
CA THR A 156 5.18 -4.50 16.03
C THR A 156 4.91 -4.70 14.53
N TYR A 157 3.92 -5.56 14.22
CA TYR A 157 3.49 -5.79 12.85
C TYR A 157 2.13 -5.16 12.61
N VAL A 158 2.04 -4.37 11.55
CA VAL A 158 0.78 -3.79 11.06
C VAL A 158 0.45 -4.40 9.71
N THR A 159 -0.82 -4.77 9.53
CA THR A 159 -1.34 -5.28 8.26
C THR A 159 -2.39 -4.30 7.76
N LEU A 160 -2.16 -3.75 6.57
CA LEU A 160 -3.04 -2.80 5.91
C LEU A 160 -3.69 -3.42 4.68
N PRO A 161 -4.95 -3.07 4.37
CA PRO A 161 -5.54 -3.32 3.07
C PRO A 161 -4.71 -2.66 1.96
N ASN A 162 -4.57 -3.34 0.82
CA ASN A 162 -3.76 -2.81 -0.29
C ASN A 162 -4.31 -1.49 -0.84
N THR A 163 -5.64 -1.27 -0.79
CA THR A 163 -6.27 0.00 -1.20
C THR A 163 -5.81 1.17 -0.33
N ASP A 164 -5.64 0.95 0.97
CA ASP A 164 -5.19 2.00 1.87
C ASP A 164 -3.74 2.36 1.60
N VAL A 165 -2.88 1.36 1.39
CA VAL A 165 -1.47 1.56 1.00
C VAL A 165 -1.37 2.31 -0.33
N PHE A 166 -2.13 1.85 -1.35
CA PHE A 166 -2.09 2.43 -2.70
C PHE A 166 -2.61 3.87 -2.75
N SER A 167 -3.61 4.21 -1.93
CA SER A 167 -4.20 5.55 -1.87
C SER A 167 -3.51 6.52 -0.91
N SER A 168 -2.49 6.05 -0.18
CA SER A 168 -1.72 6.84 0.76
C SER A 168 -0.48 7.47 0.10
N GLU A 169 0.07 8.48 0.74
CA GLU A 169 1.38 9.03 0.39
C GLU A 169 2.47 8.09 0.91
N ILE A 170 3.36 7.65 0.02
CA ILE A 170 4.42 6.69 0.34
C ILE A 170 5.78 7.40 0.25
N HIS A 171 6.41 7.60 1.40
CA HIS A 171 7.81 8.03 1.47
C HIS A 171 8.72 6.79 1.51
N ASN A 172 9.33 6.45 0.38
CA ASN A 172 10.26 5.32 0.29
C ASN A 172 11.70 5.81 0.51
N TYR A 173 12.31 5.34 1.58
CA TYR A 173 13.65 5.76 1.98
C TYR A 173 14.79 4.94 1.34
N SER A 174 14.47 3.84 0.65
CA SER A 174 15.47 3.01 -0.07
C SER A 174 15.85 3.54 -1.43
N VAL A 175 15.00 4.36 -2.06
CA VAL A 175 15.19 4.78 -3.45
C VAL A 175 16.26 5.85 -3.59
N THR A 176 16.47 6.66 -2.55
CA THR A 176 17.43 7.76 -2.56
C THR A 176 18.79 7.31 -2.03
N VAL A 177 19.86 7.60 -2.79
CA VAL A 177 21.24 7.30 -2.39
C VAL A 177 21.67 8.12 -1.19
N ALA A 178 21.29 9.39 -1.15
CA ALA A 178 21.61 10.33 -0.09
C ALA A 178 20.36 11.09 0.36
N ARG A 179 20.33 11.46 1.65
CA ARG A 179 19.24 12.23 2.26
C ARG A 179 19.80 13.38 3.08
N ARG A 180 19.00 14.42 3.19
CA ARG A 180 19.35 15.62 3.94
C ARG A 180 19.03 15.44 5.42
N ILE A 181 20.02 15.66 6.28
CA ILE A 181 19.87 15.89 7.71
C ILE A 181 19.58 17.36 7.91
N GLN A 182 18.66 17.66 8.81
CA GLN A 182 18.36 19.00 9.28
C GLN A 182 18.50 19.01 10.81
N ILE A 183 19.39 19.88 11.31
CA ILE A 183 19.63 20.10 12.72
C ILE A 183 19.46 21.57 13.01
N THR A 184 18.83 21.92 14.12
CA THR A 184 18.75 23.29 14.62
C THR A 184 19.46 23.36 15.96
N ILE A 185 20.41 24.29 16.10
CA ILE A 185 21.16 24.52 17.34
C ILE A 185 21.07 25.99 17.70
N GLY A 186 20.74 26.29 18.95
CA GLY A 186 20.74 27.66 19.48
C GLY A 186 22.09 28.03 20.07
N ILE A 187 22.58 29.23 19.77
CA ILE A 187 23.75 29.85 20.39
C ILE A 187 23.34 31.10 21.18
N GLY A 188 24.20 31.54 22.12
CA GLY A 188 23.95 32.73 22.92
C GLY A 188 23.88 34.01 22.09
N TYR A 189 23.13 35.02 22.57
CA TYR A 189 23.01 36.31 21.87
C TYR A 189 24.31 37.08 21.76
N ASN A 190 25.25 36.86 22.67
CA ASN A 190 26.53 37.55 22.72
C ASN A 190 27.64 36.82 21.92
N GLU A 191 27.29 35.68 21.34
CA GLU A 191 28.23 34.85 20.58
C GLU A 191 28.44 35.40 19.17
N ASP A 192 29.65 35.19 18.62
CA ASP A 192 29.99 35.50 17.25
C ASP A 192 29.37 34.46 16.31
N ILE A 193 28.35 34.90 15.55
CA ILE A 193 27.60 34.06 14.62
C ILE A 193 28.54 33.50 13.51
N ASP A 194 29.43 34.32 12.98
CA ASP A 194 30.32 33.93 11.89
C ASP A 194 31.31 32.88 12.37
N LYS A 195 31.87 33.05 13.59
CA LYS A 195 32.72 32.04 14.25
C LYS A 195 31.96 30.74 14.46
N ALA A 196 30.72 30.79 14.95
CA ALA A 196 29.88 29.61 15.17
C ALA A 196 29.63 28.85 13.85
N ILE A 197 29.28 29.56 12.79
CA ILE A 197 29.07 28.96 11.48
C ILE A 197 30.35 28.30 10.95
N GLU A 198 31.51 28.94 11.12
CA GLU A 198 32.80 28.37 10.70
C GLU A 198 33.16 27.09 11.48
N VAL A 199 32.98 27.08 12.80
CA VAL A 199 33.23 25.93 13.65
C VAL A 199 32.32 24.76 13.25
N ILE A 200 31.03 25.03 13.03
CA ILE A 200 30.08 24.03 12.58
C ILE A 200 30.47 23.50 11.20
N ARG A 201 30.83 24.37 10.27
CA ARG A 201 31.25 23.99 8.91
C ARG A 201 32.47 23.07 8.93
N ASN A 202 33.49 23.43 9.68
CA ASN A 202 34.70 22.62 9.82
C ASN A 202 34.38 21.26 10.44
N SER A 203 33.54 21.23 11.48
CA SER A 203 33.06 19.98 12.09
C SER A 203 32.36 19.06 11.09
N LEU A 204 31.52 19.61 10.21
CA LEU A 204 30.84 18.82 9.18
C LEU A 204 31.79 18.26 8.14
N LEU A 205 32.76 19.08 7.68
CA LEU A 205 33.75 18.69 6.66
C LEU A 205 34.70 17.59 7.16
N ASP A 206 35.01 17.59 8.47
CA ASP A 206 35.86 16.59 9.13
C ASP A 206 35.09 15.30 9.44
N THR A 207 33.75 15.29 9.28
CA THR A 207 32.94 14.14 9.61
C THR A 207 32.85 13.17 8.42
N PRO A 208 33.29 11.91 8.57
CA PRO A 208 33.13 10.91 7.54
C PRO A 208 31.64 10.73 7.16
N LEU A 209 31.38 10.45 5.88
CA LEU A 209 30.03 10.23 5.33
C LEU A 209 29.13 11.48 5.20
N VAL A 210 29.54 12.66 5.67
CA VAL A 210 28.93 13.91 5.26
C VAL A 210 29.40 14.21 3.83
N LEU A 211 28.46 14.41 2.92
CA LEU A 211 28.78 14.66 1.51
C LEU A 211 29.31 16.08 1.32
N VAL A 212 30.37 16.21 0.53
CA VAL A 212 30.93 17.50 0.14
C VAL A 212 29.99 18.22 -0.85
N GLU A 213 29.32 17.46 -1.70
CA GLU A 213 28.30 17.95 -2.63
C GLU A 213 27.00 17.16 -2.46
N PRO A 214 25.85 17.83 -2.29
CA PRO A 214 25.66 19.28 -2.16
C PRO A 214 26.34 19.86 -0.91
N VAL A 215 26.94 21.02 -1.05
CA VAL A 215 27.65 21.72 0.04
C VAL A 215 26.72 21.90 1.25
N PRO A 216 27.19 21.59 2.48
CA PRO A 216 26.41 21.85 3.69
C PRO A 216 26.01 23.32 3.80
N ASN A 217 24.73 23.58 4.05
CA ASN A 217 24.18 24.92 4.22
C ASN A 217 23.94 25.21 5.70
N ILE A 218 24.58 26.28 6.18
CA ILE A 218 24.51 26.68 7.60
C ILE A 218 24.12 28.16 7.61
N TYR A 219 23.00 28.47 8.26
CA TYR A 219 22.47 29.83 8.30
C TYR A 219 21.64 30.09 9.55
N VAL A 220 21.54 31.37 9.92
CA VAL A 220 20.65 31.80 11.01
C VAL A 220 19.21 31.65 10.53
N ALA A 221 18.44 30.81 11.21
CA ALA A 221 17.06 30.54 10.88
C ALA A 221 16.09 31.47 11.59
N ASN A 222 16.39 31.80 12.83
CA ASN A 222 15.52 32.61 13.69
C ASN A 222 16.32 33.25 14.82
N ILE A 223 15.81 34.37 15.33
CA ILE A 223 16.24 34.96 16.60
C ILE A 223 15.13 34.61 17.60
N GLY A 224 15.37 33.55 18.35
CA GLY A 224 14.39 32.96 19.26
C GLY A 224 14.26 33.74 20.58
N GLU A 225 13.53 33.23 21.53
CA GLU A 225 13.30 33.88 22.84
C GLU A 225 14.55 33.86 23.74
N TYR A 226 15.41 32.82 23.60
CA TYR A 226 16.55 32.59 24.47
C TYR A 226 17.87 32.36 23.70
N ALA A 227 17.81 32.18 22.40
CA ALA A 227 18.94 31.82 21.55
C ALA A 227 18.80 32.35 20.13
N ILE A 228 19.90 32.41 19.42
CA ILE A 228 19.96 32.57 17.97
C ILE A 228 19.97 31.16 17.38
N ASP A 229 18.92 30.79 16.63
CA ASP A 229 18.78 29.48 16.06
C ASP A 229 19.55 29.38 14.74
N ILE A 230 20.51 28.47 14.68
CA ILE A 230 21.28 28.14 13.49
C ILE A 230 20.75 26.84 12.91
N ASN A 231 20.29 26.88 11.65
CA ASN A 231 19.92 25.68 10.88
C ASN A 231 21.14 25.15 10.15
N ILE A 232 21.29 23.84 10.21
CA ILE A 232 22.39 23.09 9.63
C ILE A 232 21.76 22.04 8.70
N TRP A 233 22.02 22.14 7.41
CA TRP A 233 21.59 21.19 6.39
C TRP A 233 22.82 20.52 5.79
N CYS A 234 22.90 19.21 5.93
CA CYS A 234 23.94 18.42 5.29
C CYS A 234 23.36 17.13 4.71
N TRP A 235 24.05 16.58 3.73
CA TRP A 235 23.63 15.36 3.06
C TRP A 235 24.51 14.19 3.49
N VAL A 236 23.87 13.03 3.73
CA VAL A 236 24.53 11.79 4.13
C VAL A 236 23.93 10.62 3.35
N PRO A 237 24.63 9.48 3.21
CA PRO A 237 24.04 8.27 2.64
C PRO A 237 22.78 7.85 3.41
N SER A 238 21.74 7.48 2.67
CA SER A 238 20.42 7.13 3.27
C SER A 238 20.49 6.01 4.30
N SER A 239 21.42 5.08 4.14
CA SER A 239 21.60 3.93 5.03
C SER A 239 22.06 4.27 6.45
N VAL A 240 22.72 5.42 6.62
CA VAL A 240 23.31 5.84 7.93
C VAL A 240 22.61 7.04 8.54
N LEU A 241 21.57 7.57 7.91
CA LEU A 241 20.94 8.85 8.26
C LEU A 241 20.62 9.00 9.75
N PHE A 242 19.95 8.01 10.35
CA PHE A 242 19.53 8.11 11.77
C PHE A 242 20.70 8.10 12.73
N GLY A 243 21.70 7.23 12.50
CA GLY A 243 22.93 7.19 13.31
C GLY A 243 23.73 8.47 13.19
N MET A 244 23.93 8.94 11.95
CA MET A 244 24.65 10.16 11.66
C MET A 244 24.01 11.42 12.25
N GLN A 245 22.66 11.49 12.24
CA GLN A 245 21.97 12.63 12.87
C GLN A 245 22.27 12.76 14.36
N MET A 246 22.25 11.64 15.09
CA MET A 246 22.58 11.63 16.52
C MET A 246 24.06 11.95 16.77
N GLU A 247 24.94 11.39 15.97
CA GLU A 247 26.38 11.62 16.06
C GLU A 247 26.75 13.08 15.77
N LEU A 248 26.19 13.67 14.73
CA LEU A 248 26.41 15.07 14.34
C LEU A 248 25.95 16.03 15.45
N ILE A 249 24.79 15.81 16.05
CA ILE A 249 24.32 16.66 17.16
C ILE A 249 25.33 16.66 18.31
N ASN A 250 25.83 15.48 18.70
CA ASN A 250 26.82 15.37 19.78
C ASN A 250 28.16 15.99 19.40
N GLN A 251 28.61 15.76 18.17
CA GLN A 251 29.88 16.31 17.68
C GLN A 251 29.84 17.82 17.58
N ILE A 252 28.78 18.40 17.00
CA ILE A 252 28.65 19.86 16.89
C ILE A 252 28.58 20.50 18.28
N LYS A 253 27.79 19.92 19.19
CA LYS A 253 27.76 20.40 20.59
C LYS A 253 29.15 20.42 21.20
N LYS A 254 29.94 19.37 21.01
CA LYS A 254 31.31 19.28 21.54
C LYS A 254 32.19 20.35 20.91
N GLN A 255 32.16 20.51 19.59
CA GLN A 255 32.97 21.50 18.86
C GLN A 255 32.63 22.93 19.26
N LEU A 256 31.34 23.26 19.46
CA LEU A 256 30.96 24.58 19.97
C LEU A 256 31.53 24.85 21.36
N ASN A 257 31.41 23.88 22.26
CA ASN A 257 31.99 24.00 23.63
C ASN A 257 33.51 24.12 23.60
N ASP A 258 34.20 23.34 22.77
CA ASP A 258 35.68 23.35 22.65
C ASP A 258 36.21 24.69 22.09
N ASN A 259 35.34 25.46 21.42
CA ASN A 259 35.64 26.79 20.87
C ASN A 259 35.02 27.94 21.68
N ASP A 260 34.62 27.69 22.94
CA ASP A 260 34.04 28.66 23.88
C ASP A 260 32.75 29.35 23.31
N ILE A 261 31.93 28.62 22.57
CA ILE A 261 30.63 29.10 22.11
C ILE A 261 29.52 28.51 23.00
N GLU A 262 28.82 29.38 23.69
CA GLU A 262 27.80 28.98 24.67
C GLU A 262 26.49 28.55 23.99
N ILE A 263 25.99 27.38 24.40
CA ILE A 263 24.61 26.95 24.10
C ILE A 263 23.76 27.39 25.30
N PRO A 264 22.92 28.43 25.15
CA PRO A 264 22.29 29.10 26.27
C PRO A 264 21.22 28.23 26.94
N LEU A 265 21.13 28.36 28.23
CA LEU A 265 20.01 27.87 29.03
C LEU A 265 18.89 28.92 29.01
N PRO A 266 17.60 28.53 29.20
CA PRO A 266 16.53 29.48 29.35
C PRO A 266 16.81 30.46 30.49
N GLN A 267 16.96 31.75 30.19
CA GLN A 267 17.24 32.79 31.15
C GLN A 267 15.97 33.56 31.54
N ARG A 268 15.84 33.93 32.82
CA ARG A 268 14.75 34.80 33.26
C ARG A 268 15.34 35.92 34.10
N ILE A 269 14.99 37.15 33.75
CA ILE A 269 15.34 38.33 34.58
C ILE A 269 14.26 38.51 35.62
N LEU A 270 14.62 38.42 36.90
CA LEU A 270 13.72 38.66 38.00
C LEU A 270 14.00 40.07 38.53
N GLN A 271 13.02 40.99 38.44
CA GLN A 271 13.05 42.31 39.05
C GLN A 271 12.40 42.21 40.43
N ILE A 272 13.19 42.23 41.52
CA ILE A 272 12.70 42.24 42.89
C ILE A 272 12.43 43.71 43.28
N ILE A 273 11.17 44.11 43.37
CA ILE A 273 10.77 45.43 43.86
C ILE A 273 10.49 45.32 45.37
N ASN A 274 11.45 45.78 46.19
CA ASN A 274 11.18 45.96 47.63
C ASN A 274 10.27 47.19 47.84
N ARG A 275 9.00 46.97 48.09
CA ARG A 275 8.07 48.00 48.58
C ARG A 275 8.35 48.16 50.10
N THR A 276 9.30 49.02 50.46
CA THR A 276 9.58 49.37 51.86
C THR A 276 8.96 50.71 52.25
N ASP A 277 8.06 51.32 51.50
CA ASP A 277 7.43 52.56 51.87
C ASP A 277 5.90 52.44 51.79
N ALA A 278 5.31 51.89 52.84
CA ALA A 278 3.91 52.06 53.19
C ALA A 278 3.83 52.26 54.70
N THR A 279 4.18 53.48 55.16
CA THR A 279 3.73 54.06 56.42
C THR A 279 2.92 55.30 56.15
#